data_c89cb01cc9a6305a3bfe830af4ed0147
#
_entry.id   c89cb01cc9a6305a3bfe830af4ed0147
#
_cell.length_a   1.000
_cell.length_b   1.000
_cell.length_c   1.000
_cell.angle_alpha   90.00
_cell.angle_beta   90.00
_cell.angle_gamma   90.00
#
_symmetry.space_group_name_H-M   'P 1'
#
loop_
_entity.id
_entity.type
_entity.pdbx_description
1 polymer ?
#
loop_
_entity_poly.entity_id
_entity_poly.type
_entity_poly.pdbx_seq_one_letter_code
_entity_poly.pdbx_strand_id
1 'polypeptide(L)'
;LGQIRGVTPRNDLLNVNVSAEININYRLSELGFITNKKDMDWIKKNYDLYSKLIAGAIHGKPIGGLVAGNVKTSAKNQKNPPVPAGYTLDKNNVPYKKEAGNYTVANVKGNNVRDGYSTNSRITGVLPNNATIKYDGAYCINGYRWITYIANSGQRRYIATGEVDKAGNRISSFGKFSAV
;
A
#
# COMPACT_ATOMS: atom_id res chain seq x y z
N LEU A 1 8.23 13.86 -3.40
CA LEU A 1 6.84 13.79 -2.97
C LEU A 1 6.77 13.20 -1.58
N GLY A 2 5.92 13.77 -0.73
CA GLY A 2 5.58 13.21 0.56
C GLY A 2 4.82 11.88 0.44
N GLN A 3 4.27 11.42 1.54
CA GLN A 3 3.52 10.18 1.59
C GLN A 3 2.26 10.26 0.71
N ILE A 4 2.09 9.33 -0.21
CA ILE A 4 0.82 9.19 -0.97
C ILE A 4 -0.24 8.69 -0.01
N ARG A 5 -1.26 9.51 0.26
CA ARG A 5 -2.36 9.18 1.17
C ARG A 5 -3.42 8.26 0.58
N GLY A 6 -3.39 8.05 -0.74
CA GLY A 6 -4.36 7.24 -1.46
C GLY A 6 -5.65 7.99 -1.79
N VAL A 7 -6.66 7.25 -2.22
CA VAL A 7 -8.00 7.79 -2.51
C VAL A 7 -8.87 7.61 -1.27
N THR A 8 -9.37 8.70 -0.72
CA THR A 8 -10.24 8.69 0.46
C THR A 8 -11.60 9.27 0.08
N PRO A 9 -12.70 8.52 0.24
CA PRO A 9 -14.04 9.08 0.13
C PRO A 9 -14.26 10.16 1.20
N ARG A 10 -14.80 11.30 0.80
CA ARG A 10 -15.10 12.43 1.69
C ARG A 10 -16.54 12.85 1.49
N ASN A 11 -17.28 13.01 2.59
CA ASN A 11 -18.65 13.50 2.62
C ASN A 11 -18.80 14.75 3.50
N ASP A 12 -17.68 15.27 3.98
CA ASP A 12 -17.58 16.44 4.86
C ASP A 12 -17.16 17.72 4.13
N LEU A 13 -16.95 17.65 2.80
CA LEU A 13 -16.58 18.79 1.99
C LEU A 13 -17.82 19.38 1.30
N LEU A 14 -18.05 20.67 1.47
CA LEU A 14 -19.18 21.38 0.88
C LEU A 14 -19.30 21.13 -0.64
N ASN A 15 -18.18 21.26 -1.37
CA ASN A 15 -18.17 21.07 -2.82
C ASN A 15 -18.54 19.64 -3.24
N VAL A 16 -18.22 18.62 -2.45
CA VAL A 16 -18.62 17.23 -2.71
C VAL A 16 -20.13 17.10 -2.57
N ASN A 17 -20.72 17.67 -1.53
CA ASN A 17 -22.14 17.56 -1.24
C ASN A 17 -22.98 18.33 -2.29
N VAL A 18 -22.61 19.57 -2.59
CA VAL A 18 -23.28 20.37 -3.64
C VAL A 18 -23.20 19.69 -5.00
N SER A 19 -22.06 19.11 -5.35
CA SER A 19 -21.90 18.39 -6.61
C SER A 19 -22.76 17.13 -6.67
N ALA A 20 -22.90 16.42 -5.56
CA ALA A 20 -23.77 15.25 -5.46
C ALA A 20 -25.26 15.60 -5.61
N GLU A 21 -25.71 16.72 -5.04
CA GLU A 21 -27.10 17.22 -5.18
C GLU A 21 -27.49 17.50 -6.63
N ILE A 22 -26.53 17.94 -7.45
CA ILE A 22 -26.76 18.24 -8.88
C ILE A 22 -26.23 17.11 -9.79
N ASN A 23 -25.95 15.93 -9.24
CA ASN A 23 -25.48 14.74 -9.94
C ASN A 23 -24.20 14.96 -10.75
N ILE A 24 -23.26 15.77 -10.23
CA ILE A 24 -21.93 15.98 -10.80
C ILE A 24 -20.92 15.13 -10.05
N ASN A 25 -20.13 14.35 -10.78
CA ASN A 25 -19.01 13.58 -10.22
C ASN A 25 -17.84 14.51 -9.89
N TYR A 26 -17.72 14.88 -8.63
CA TYR A 26 -16.67 15.78 -8.13
C TYR A 26 -15.47 15.00 -7.64
N ARG A 27 -14.26 15.48 -7.97
CA ARG A 27 -12.99 14.92 -7.50
C ARG A 27 -12.06 16.05 -7.08
N LEU A 28 -11.51 15.94 -5.87
CA LEU A 28 -10.46 16.83 -5.38
C LEU A 28 -9.10 16.12 -5.50
N SER A 29 -8.16 16.79 -6.17
CA SER A 29 -6.78 16.32 -6.26
C SER A 29 -5.87 17.25 -5.48
N GLU A 30 -5.24 16.73 -4.42
CA GLU A 30 -4.24 17.43 -3.62
C GLU A 30 -2.84 16.97 -4.04
N LEU A 31 -2.06 17.85 -4.68
CA LEU A 31 -0.74 17.54 -5.23
C LEU A 31 0.40 17.61 -4.22
N GLY A 32 0.21 18.34 -3.12
CA GLY A 32 1.23 18.56 -2.12
C GLY A 32 1.00 19.87 -1.35
N PHE A 33 1.94 20.21 -0.49
CA PHE A 33 1.86 21.40 0.34
C PHE A 33 2.67 22.55 -0.27
N ILE A 34 2.05 23.72 -0.39
CA ILE A 34 2.68 24.94 -0.94
C ILE A 34 3.93 25.38 -0.14
N THR A 35 3.97 25.04 1.15
CA THR A 35 5.11 25.33 2.03
C THR A 35 6.25 24.31 1.92
N ASN A 36 6.02 23.19 1.24
CA ASN A 36 7.05 22.17 1.02
C ASN A 36 7.79 22.44 -0.29
N LYS A 37 9.05 22.86 -0.21
CA LYS A 37 9.86 23.19 -1.39
C LYS A 37 9.96 22.02 -2.37
N LYS A 38 10.11 20.77 -1.90
CA LYS A 38 10.22 19.59 -2.78
C LYS A 38 8.93 19.31 -3.53
N ASP A 39 7.78 19.46 -2.87
CA ASP A 39 6.47 19.32 -3.50
C ASP A 39 6.27 20.40 -4.56
N MET A 40 6.62 21.66 -4.24
CA MET A 40 6.51 22.77 -5.18
C MET A 40 7.44 22.65 -6.38
N ASP A 41 8.68 22.23 -6.18
CA ASP A 41 9.63 22.00 -7.28
C ASP A 41 9.13 20.87 -8.21
N TRP A 42 8.56 19.81 -7.64
CA TRP A 42 7.96 18.73 -8.42
C TRP A 42 6.72 19.19 -9.20
N ILE A 43 5.80 19.91 -8.56
CA ILE A 43 4.59 20.47 -9.19
C ILE A 43 4.98 21.36 -10.38
N LYS A 44 5.87 22.33 -10.17
CA LYS A 44 6.34 23.24 -11.23
C LYS A 44 6.94 22.49 -12.41
N LYS A 45 7.75 21.47 -12.15
CA LYS A 45 8.41 20.66 -13.19
C LYS A 45 7.44 19.76 -13.97
N ASN A 46 6.36 19.33 -13.37
CA ASN A 46 5.47 18.31 -13.93
C ASN A 46 4.05 18.81 -14.16
N TYR A 47 3.80 20.11 -14.03
CA TYR A 47 2.45 20.70 -14.08
C TYR A 47 1.70 20.34 -15.38
N ASP A 48 2.32 20.54 -16.53
CA ASP A 48 1.72 20.25 -17.85
C ASP A 48 1.38 18.75 -18.01
N LEU A 49 2.30 17.87 -17.65
CA LEU A 49 2.10 16.44 -17.65
C LEU A 49 0.93 16.03 -16.75
N TYR A 50 0.92 16.54 -15.53
CA TYR A 50 -0.11 16.22 -14.56
C TYR A 50 -1.50 16.71 -15.02
N SER A 51 -1.58 17.92 -15.55
CA SER A 51 -2.83 18.50 -16.08
C SER A 51 -3.39 17.65 -17.22
N LYS A 52 -2.55 17.17 -18.13
CA LYS A 52 -2.96 16.28 -19.24
C LYS A 52 -3.44 14.91 -18.73
N LEU A 53 -2.79 14.35 -17.72
CA LEU A 53 -3.19 13.08 -17.12
C LEU A 53 -4.55 13.18 -16.41
N ILE A 54 -4.79 14.26 -15.66
CA ILE A 54 -6.08 14.53 -15.01
C ILE A 54 -7.17 14.73 -16.06
N ALA A 55 -6.94 15.56 -17.06
CA ALA A 55 -7.89 15.81 -18.14
C ALA A 55 -8.21 14.50 -18.89
N GLY A 56 -7.21 13.67 -19.18
CA GLY A 56 -7.41 12.35 -19.79
C GLY A 56 -8.23 11.41 -18.91
N ALA A 57 -7.99 11.40 -17.60
CA ALA A 57 -8.76 10.59 -16.66
C ALA A 57 -10.23 11.02 -16.56
N ILE A 58 -10.51 12.32 -16.66
CA ILE A 58 -11.88 12.88 -16.67
C ILE A 58 -12.59 12.52 -17.99
N HIS A 59 -11.91 12.67 -19.12
CA HIS A 59 -12.46 12.39 -20.44
C HIS A 59 -12.54 10.90 -20.79
N GLY A 60 -11.90 10.03 -20.00
CA GLY A 60 -11.80 8.60 -20.32
C GLY A 60 -10.91 8.30 -21.55
N LYS A 61 -10.17 9.28 -22.05
CA LYS A 61 -9.27 9.16 -23.19
C LYS A 61 -7.96 9.91 -22.94
N PRO A 62 -6.80 9.37 -23.38
CA PRO A 62 -5.53 10.07 -23.27
C PRO A 62 -5.56 11.42 -24.01
N ILE A 63 -5.08 12.48 -23.39
CA ILE A 63 -4.92 13.80 -24.02
C ILE A 63 -3.44 13.96 -24.42
N GLY A 64 -3.22 14.36 -25.67
CA GLY A 64 -1.87 14.57 -26.22
C GLY A 64 -1.04 13.31 -26.36
N GLY A 65 -1.67 12.13 -26.56
CA GLY A 65 -0.98 10.86 -26.71
C GLY A 65 -0.41 10.27 -25.42
N LEU A 66 -0.67 10.93 -24.27
CA LEU A 66 -0.23 10.43 -22.98
C LEU A 66 -1.20 9.38 -22.45
N VAL A 67 -0.75 8.15 -22.37
CA VAL A 67 -1.41 7.07 -21.60
C VAL A 67 -0.68 6.93 -20.27
N ALA A 68 -1.40 6.65 -19.20
CA ALA A 68 -0.83 6.52 -17.85
C ALA A 68 0.34 5.51 -17.77
N GLY A 69 0.38 4.53 -18.68
CA GLY A 69 1.47 3.58 -18.83
C GLY A 69 2.69 4.07 -19.62
N ASN A 70 2.58 5.20 -20.37
CA ASN A 70 3.67 5.75 -21.18
C ASN A 70 4.34 6.97 -20.52
N VAL A 71 3.93 7.34 -19.32
CA VAL A 71 4.76 8.20 -18.50
C VAL A 71 6.03 7.40 -18.22
N LYS A 72 7.04 7.62 -19.07
CA LYS A 72 8.42 7.37 -18.63
C LYS A 72 8.61 8.32 -17.46
N THR A 73 8.14 7.94 -16.27
CA THR A 73 8.85 8.37 -15.09
C THR A 73 10.29 8.10 -15.47
N SER A 74 11.11 9.14 -15.49
CA SER A 74 12.54 8.93 -15.42
C SER A 74 12.74 8.15 -14.13
N ALA A 75 12.47 6.87 -14.20
CA ALA A 75 12.98 5.89 -13.30
C ALA A 75 14.49 5.94 -13.54
N LYS A 76 15.14 6.97 -12.93
CA LYS A 76 16.50 6.77 -12.50
C LYS A 76 16.41 5.50 -11.71
N ASN A 77 16.76 4.38 -12.41
CA ASN A 77 17.03 3.09 -11.77
C ASN A 77 16.48 3.01 -10.33
N GLN A 78 15.15 2.91 -10.15
CA GLN A 78 14.69 2.16 -9.01
C GLN A 78 15.11 0.73 -9.35
N LYS A 79 16.35 0.41 -8.97
CA LYS A 79 16.74 -0.96 -8.67
C LYS A 79 15.56 -1.47 -7.87
N ASN A 80 14.77 -2.39 -8.47
CA ASN A 80 13.72 -3.07 -7.73
C ASN A 80 14.34 -3.42 -6.38
N PRO A 81 13.69 -3.09 -5.25
CA PRO A 81 14.27 -3.42 -3.96
C PRO A 81 14.70 -4.87 -4.06
N PRO A 82 15.91 -5.23 -3.60
CA PRO A 82 16.43 -6.57 -3.77
C PRO A 82 15.37 -7.54 -3.28
N VAL A 83 14.95 -8.47 -4.15
CA VAL A 83 13.97 -9.48 -3.78
C VAL A 83 14.66 -10.38 -2.75
N PRO A 84 14.15 -10.48 -1.53
CA PRO A 84 14.77 -11.31 -0.50
C PRO A 84 14.90 -12.76 -0.94
N ALA A 85 15.92 -13.45 -0.44
CA ALA A 85 16.15 -14.85 -0.77
C ALA A 85 14.89 -15.70 -0.49
N GLY A 86 14.48 -16.52 -1.44
CA GLY A 86 13.29 -17.36 -1.37
C GLY A 86 11.95 -16.65 -1.62
N TYR A 87 11.96 -15.37 -1.97
CA TYR A 87 10.77 -14.63 -2.43
C TYR A 87 10.79 -14.50 -3.96
N THR A 88 9.62 -14.35 -4.54
CA THR A 88 9.39 -13.99 -5.96
C THR A 88 8.49 -12.78 -6.02
N LEU A 89 8.52 -12.03 -7.10
CA LEU A 89 7.58 -10.91 -7.28
C LEU A 89 6.19 -11.43 -7.62
N ASP A 90 5.17 -10.93 -6.91
CA ASP A 90 3.78 -11.18 -7.25
C ASP A 90 3.33 -10.29 -8.44
N LYS A 91 2.06 -10.40 -8.83
CA LYS A 91 1.47 -9.60 -9.92
C LYS A 91 1.51 -8.07 -9.68
N ASN A 92 1.75 -7.63 -8.46
CA ASN A 92 1.87 -6.22 -8.07
C ASN A 92 3.34 -5.80 -7.88
N ASN A 93 4.31 -6.63 -8.32
CA ASN A 93 5.75 -6.42 -8.12
C ASN A 93 6.15 -6.33 -6.64
N VAL A 94 5.47 -7.08 -5.76
CA VAL A 94 5.78 -7.15 -4.34
C VAL A 94 6.43 -8.50 -4.03
N PRO A 95 7.55 -8.53 -3.26
CA PRO A 95 8.18 -9.77 -2.84
C PRO A 95 7.20 -10.65 -2.04
N TYR A 96 6.84 -11.78 -2.60
CA TYR A 96 5.92 -12.78 -2.08
C TYR A 96 6.58 -14.15 -2.01
N LYS A 97 6.27 -14.91 -0.97
CA LYS A 97 6.65 -16.31 -0.82
C LYS A 97 5.42 -17.14 -0.50
N LYS A 98 5.15 -18.17 -1.31
CA LYS A 98 4.17 -19.19 -0.96
C LYS A 98 4.76 -20.03 0.17
N GLU A 99 4.19 -19.93 1.34
CA GLU A 99 4.68 -20.56 2.56
C GLU A 99 3.51 -20.81 3.50
N ALA A 100 3.43 -22.00 4.08
CA ALA A 100 2.40 -22.35 5.06
C ALA A 100 3.03 -22.65 6.42
N GLY A 101 2.34 -22.31 7.48
CA GLY A 101 2.78 -22.54 8.84
C GLY A 101 1.78 -22.05 9.86
N ASN A 102 2.14 -22.15 11.12
CA ASN A 102 1.43 -21.55 12.23
C ASN A 102 2.22 -20.34 12.75
N TYR A 103 1.53 -19.29 13.11
CA TYR A 103 2.09 -18.11 13.75
C TYR A 103 1.38 -17.85 15.07
N THR A 104 2.13 -17.83 16.16
CA THR A 104 1.63 -17.53 17.52
C THR A 104 2.12 -16.15 17.94
N VAL A 105 1.19 -15.26 18.29
CA VAL A 105 1.48 -13.89 18.74
C VAL A 105 2.22 -13.92 20.08
N ALA A 106 3.35 -13.22 20.17
CA ALA A 106 4.07 -13.03 21.43
C ALA A 106 3.98 -11.59 21.97
N ASN A 107 3.44 -10.66 21.20
CA ASN A 107 3.26 -9.29 21.64
C ASN A 107 2.11 -9.20 22.65
N VAL A 108 2.39 -8.67 23.85
CA VAL A 108 1.41 -8.53 24.96
C VAL A 108 0.18 -7.71 24.52
N LYS A 109 0.37 -6.70 23.69
CA LYS A 109 -0.73 -5.87 23.15
C LYS A 109 -1.47 -6.53 21.97
N GLY A 110 -1.06 -7.74 21.57
CA GLY A 110 -1.57 -8.40 20.37
C GLY A 110 -0.97 -7.83 19.08
N ASN A 111 -1.36 -8.39 17.96
CA ASN A 111 -0.97 -7.95 16.63
C ASN A 111 -2.18 -7.49 15.82
N ASN A 112 -2.07 -6.34 15.17
CA ASN A 112 -3.11 -5.83 14.29
C ASN A 112 -3.29 -6.74 13.07
N VAL A 113 -4.53 -7.09 12.80
CA VAL A 113 -4.99 -7.74 11.58
C VAL A 113 -5.45 -6.66 10.61
N ARG A 114 -5.00 -6.73 9.36
CA ARG A 114 -5.27 -5.68 8.37
C ARG A 114 -5.82 -6.26 7.06
N ASP A 115 -6.43 -5.41 6.26
CA ASP A 115 -6.93 -5.75 4.91
C ASP A 115 -5.85 -5.61 3.81
N GLY A 116 -4.62 -5.23 4.17
CA GLY A 116 -3.47 -5.15 3.27
C GLY A 116 -2.13 -5.22 4.01
N TYR A 117 -1.06 -5.47 3.27
CA TYR A 117 0.32 -5.61 3.78
C TYR A 117 1.02 -4.24 3.96
N SER A 118 0.35 -3.31 4.64
CA SER A 118 0.88 -1.98 4.96
C SER A 118 0.45 -1.54 6.36
N THR A 119 1.31 -0.80 7.05
CA THR A 119 0.96 -0.17 8.33
C THR A 119 -0.14 0.90 8.18
N ASN A 120 -0.38 1.37 6.96
CA ASN A 120 -1.47 2.29 6.61
C ASN A 120 -2.76 1.58 6.20
N SER A 121 -2.74 0.26 5.98
CA SER A 121 -3.94 -0.52 5.68
C SER A 121 -4.86 -0.53 6.90
N ARG A 122 -6.17 -0.56 6.64
CA ARG A 122 -7.21 -0.55 7.68
C ARG A 122 -7.04 -1.74 8.62
N ILE A 123 -7.09 -1.48 9.92
CA ILE A 123 -7.13 -2.51 10.96
C ILE A 123 -8.56 -3.11 10.96
N THR A 124 -8.64 -4.41 10.79
CA THR A 124 -9.91 -5.16 10.76
C THR A 124 -10.14 -5.97 12.03
N GLY A 125 -9.13 -6.05 12.90
CA GLY A 125 -9.17 -6.73 14.17
C GLY A 125 -7.80 -6.79 14.82
N VAL A 126 -7.72 -7.44 15.97
CA VAL A 126 -6.48 -7.68 16.72
C VAL A 126 -6.42 -9.15 17.09
N LEU A 127 -5.31 -9.83 16.84
CA LEU A 127 -5.01 -11.13 17.42
C LEU A 127 -4.38 -10.90 18.79
N PRO A 128 -4.97 -11.43 19.87
CA PRO A 128 -4.43 -11.27 21.21
C PRO A 128 -3.11 -12.04 21.40
N ASN A 129 -2.41 -11.74 22.46
CA ASN A 129 -1.24 -12.52 22.89
C ASN A 129 -1.57 -14.01 23.00
N ASN A 130 -0.64 -14.87 22.59
CA ASN A 130 -0.78 -16.31 22.53
C ASN A 130 -1.81 -16.87 21.52
N ALA A 131 -2.51 -16.01 20.77
CA ALA A 131 -3.34 -16.48 19.68
C ALA A 131 -2.49 -17.08 18.56
N THR A 132 -2.91 -18.22 18.04
CA THR A 132 -2.24 -18.91 16.92
C THR A 132 -3.12 -18.88 15.69
N ILE A 133 -2.51 -18.63 14.53
CA ILE A 133 -3.19 -18.63 13.24
C ILE A 133 -2.38 -19.40 12.22
N LYS A 134 -3.09 -20.16 11.36
CA LYS A 134 -2.50 -20.79 10.16
C LYS A 134 -2.40 -19.73 9.05
N TYR A 135 -1.27 -19.69 8.36
CA TYR A 135 -1.07 -18.78 7.23
C TYR A 135 -0.61 -19.56 5.99
N ASP A 136 -0.82 -18.98 4.80
CA ASP A 136 -0.60 -19.63 3.51
C ASP A 136 0.33 -18.86 2.57
N GLY A 137 0.90 -17.76 3.05
CA GLY A 137 1.86 -16.95 2.31
C GLY A 137 2.50 -15.86 3.13
N ALA A 138 3.60 -15.32 2.62
CA ALA A 138 4.32 -14.22 3.26
C ALA A 138 4.76 -13.16 2.24
N TYR A 139 4.74 -11.91 2.67
CA TYR A 139 5.26 -10.74 1.94
C TYR A 139 6.42 -10.12 2.70
N CYS A 140 7.36 -9.53 1.97
CA CYS A 140 8.45 -8.75 2.54
C CYS A 140 8.42 -7.35 1.91
N ILE A 141 7.89 -6.37 2.64
CA ILE A 141 7.66 -5.02 2.10
C ILE A 141 7.65 -3.97 3.23
N ASN A 142 8.14 -2.77 2.90
CA ASN A 142 8.14 -1.61 3.79
C ASN A 142 8.81 -1.84 5.14
N GLY A 143 9.87 -2.64 5.17
CA GLY A 143 10.62 -2.93 6.38
C GLY A 143 9.97 -3.97 7.29
N TYR A 144 8.92 -4.66 6.84
CA TYR A 144 8.24 -5.70 7.59
C TYR A 144 8.11 -7.00 6.80
N ARG A 145 8.12 -8.13 7.54
CA ARG A 145 7.59 -9.39 7.06
C ARG A 145 6.13 -9.51 7.47
N TRP A 146 5.28 -9.75 6.49
CA TRP A 146 3.84 -9.94 6.63
C TRP A 146 3.47 -11.39 6.33
N ILE A 147 2.62 -12.00 7.15
CA ILE A 147 1.93 -13.24 6.77
C ILE A 147 0.54 -12.90 6.25
N THR A 148 0.01 -13.80 5.44
CA THR A 148 -1.35 -13.68 4.89
C THR A 148 -2.12 -14.98 5.06
N TYR A 149 -3.43 -14.88 5.25
CA TYR A 149 -4.33 -16.01 5.46
C TYR A 149 -5.76 -15.65 5.03
N ILE A 150 -6.62 -16.65 4.87
CA ILE A 150 -8.06 -16.46 4.69
C ILE A 150 -8.73 -16.49 6.06
N ALA A 151 -9.37 -15.39 6.43
CA ALA A 151 -10.17 -15.30 7.66
C ALA A 151 -11.49 -16.08 7.54
N ASN A 152 -12.18 -16.31 8.65
CA ASN A 152 -13.50 -16.99 8.68
C ASN A 152 -14.56 -16.29 7.81
N SER A 153 -14.39 -14.98 7.56
CA SER A 153 -15.21 -14.20 6.63
C SER A 153 -14.97 -14.50 5.15
N GLY A 154 -14.05 -15.41 4.81
CA GLY A 154 -13.60 -15.68 3.44
C GLY A 154 -12.64 -14.62 2.87
N GLN A 155 -12.36 -13.55 3.60
CA GLN A 155 -11.52 -12.48 3.12
C GLN A 155 -10.06 -12.69 3.51
N ARG A 156 -9.14 -12.31 2.61
CA ARG A 156 -7.71 -12.32 2.90
C ARG A 156 -7.34 -11.25 3.91
N ARG A 157 -6.48 -11.62 4.86
CA ARG A 157 -5.98 -10.75 5.92
C ARG A 157 -4.48 -10.84 6.02
N TYR A 158 -3.89 -9.82 6.65
CA TYR A 158 -2.46 -9.61 6.74
C TYR A 158 -2.06 -9.22 8.15
N ILE A 159 -0.91 -9.75 8.61
CA ILE A 159 -0.35 -9.48 9.92
C ILE A 159 1.13 -9.24 9.78
N ALA A 160 1.64 -8.11 10.29
CA ALA A 160 3.08 -7.89 10.42
C ALA A 160 3.64 -8.81 11.52
N THR A 161 4.67 -9.57 11.19
CA THR A 161 5.24 -10.57 12.11
C THR A 161 6.62 -10.21 12.63
N GLY A 162 7.16 -9.09 12.20
CA GLY A 162 8.45 -8.55 12.63
C GLY A 162 9.04 -7.62 11.57
N GLU A 163 10.08 -6.91 11.96
CA GLU A 163 10.84 -6.03 11.08
C GLU A 163 11.89 -6.81 10.30
N VAL A 164 12.22 -6.30 9.12
CA VAL A 164 13.26 -6.82 8.25
C VAL A 164 14.15 -5.69 7.73
N ASP A 165 15.41 -6.02 7.44
CA ASP A 165 16.33 -5.11 6.77
C ASP A 165 16.03 -4.98 5.26
N LYS A 166 16.83 -4.19 4.54
CA LYS A 166 16.70 -4.00 3.09
C LYS A 166 16.91 -5.27 2.28
N ALA A 167 17.60 -6.26 2.82
CA ALA A 167 17.83 -7.56 2.18
C ALA A 167 16.73 -8.58 2.54
N GLY A 168 15.80 -8.22 3.43
CA GLY A 168 14.71 -9.08 3.90
C GLY A 168 15.09 -9.98 5.07
N ASN A 169 16.27 -9.78 5.68
CA ASN A 169 16.66 -10.52 6.87
C ASN A 169 15.87 -10.00 8.08
N ARG A 170 15.49 -10.92 8.97
CA ARG A 170 14.70 -10.58 10.15
C ARG A 170 15.53 -9.79 11.17
N ILE A 171 15.04 -8.62 11.55
CA ILE A 171 15.60 -7.76 12.62
C ILE A 171 14.86 -8.03 13.94
N SER A 172 13.53 -8.17 13.89
CA SER A 172 12.69 -8.40 15.07
C SER A 172 11.62 -9.45 14.79
N SER A 173 10.99 -9.97 15.85
CA SER A 173 9.85 -10.88 15.73
C SER A 173 8.76 -10.50 16.73
N PHE A 174 7.52 -10.43 16.26
CA PHE A 174 6.34 -10.17 17.08
C PHE A 174 5.62 -11.44 17.52
N GLY A 175 6.18 -12.61 17.20
CA GLY A 175 5.63 -13.91 17.54
C GLY A 175 6.55 -15.06 17.17
N LYS A 176 6.03 -16.27 17.30
CA LYS A 176 6.75 -17.53 17.04
C LYS A 176 6.14 -18.26 15.85
N PHE A 177 6.97 -18.93 15.08
CA PHE A 177 6.57 -19.75 13.94
C PHE A 177 6.75 -21.23 14.26
N SER A 178 5.83 -22.06 13.77
CA SER A 178 5.97 -23.52 13.79
C SER A 178 5.43 -24.12 12.49
N ALA A 179 5.86 -25.32 12.17
CA ALA A 179 5.29 -26.08 11.05
C ALA A 179 3.80 -26.36 11.26
N VAL A 180 3.09 -26.64 10.17
CA VAL A 180 1.69 -27.08 10.19
C VAL A 180 1.61 -28.52 10.62
#